data_a9d1b53a45e92548f88e34a8ca7292b4
#
_entry.id   a9d1b53a45e92548f88e34a8ca7292b4
#
_cell.length_a   1.000
_cell.length_b   1.000
_cell.length_c   1.000
_cell.angle_alpha   90.00
_cell.angle_beta   90.00
_cell.angle_gamma   90.00
#
_symmetry.space_group_name_H-M   'P 1'
#
loop_
_entity.id
_entity.type
_entity.pdbx_description
1 polymer ?
#
loop_
_entity_poly.entity_id
_entity_poly.type
_entity_poly.pdbx_seq_one_letter_code
_entity_poly.pdbx_strand_id
1 'polypeptide(L)'
;MDLNLQEKVFLVTAATSGFGLAAAGMLLAEGACVVMSAATRHSVDNAAARLGQPGRTVGIAADSADPAAADRFITAALTRFGRLDGVLLSIGEPPTGPLTAVSDQQWRSSFESGFLSTVRLARTAAPVLPAGGAIGLVLSPGRLRSGLAVVVEMLAEELEPQGIRVNGIISGRCDTSDGFARAATFVLSPAASYFTGNVITIDGGDGRGHLAGVF
;
A
#
# COMPACT_ATOMS: atom_id res chain seq x y z
N MET A 1 21.51 -3.85 -7.11
CA MET A 1 20.51 -4.90 -7.36
C MET A 1 19.53 -4.31 -8.35
N ASP A 2 19.28 -4.99 -9.45
CA ASP A 2 18.24 -4.57 -10.39
C ASP A 2 16.87 -5.00 -9.84
N LEU A 3 15.96 -4.07 -9.64
CA LEU A 3 14.60 -4.35 -9.14
C LEU A 3 13.63 -4.72 -10.27
N ASN A 4 14.03 -4.56 -11.53
CA ASN A 4 13.23 -4.87 -12.72
C ASN A 4 11.85 -4.18 -12.70
N LEU A 5 11.83 -2.89 -12.35
CA LEU A 5 10.61 -2.08 -12.23
C LEU A 5 10.33 -1.18 -13.43
N GLN A 6 11.25 -1.15 -14.41
CA GLN A 6 11.09 -0.34 -15.60
C GLN A 6 9.75 -0.61 -16.30
N GLU A 7 8.98 0.44 -16.54
CA GLU A 7 7.65 0.41 -17.19
C GLU A 7 6.54 -0.39 -16.47
N LYS A 8 6.83 -0.94 -15.30
CA LYS A 8 5.80 -1.55 -14.46
C LYS A 8 4.88 -0.50 -13.85
N VAL A 9 3.65 -0.86 -13.60
CA VAL A 9 2.61 0.05 -13.12
C VAL A 9 2.19 -0.34 -11.70
N PHE A 10 2.26 0.62 -10.79
CA PHE A 10 1.85 0.42 -9.39
C PHE A 10 0.78 1.42 -8.97
N LEU A 11 -0.21 0.93 -8.24
CA LEU A 11 -1.16 1.77 -7.52
C LEU A 11 -0.63 1.98 -6.10
N VAL A 12 -0.53 3.23 -5.66
CA VAL A 12 -0.13 3.60 -4.29
C VAL A 12 -1.26 4.43 -3.66
N THR A 13 -1.87 3.90 -2.62
CA THR A 13 -2.91 4.63 -1.88
C THR A 13 -2.31 5.58 -0.83
N ALA A 14 -3.05 6.61 -0.42
CA ALA A 14 -2.58 7.66 0.49
C ALA A 14 -1.22 8.26 0.07
N ALA A 15 -0.99 8.42 -1.23
CA ALA A 15 0.30 8.77 -1.83
C ALA A 15 0.60 10.27 -1.86
N THR A 16 -0.04 11.09 -1.01
CA THR A 16 0.12 12.56 -1.03
C THR A 16 1.07 13.09 0.04
N SER A 17 1.46 12.24 0.99
CA SER A 17 2.38 12.60 2.07
C SER A 17 3.07 11.36 2.65
N GLY A 18 4.03 11.56 3.54
CA GLY A 18 4.65 10.50 4.32
C GLY A 18 5.17 9.31 3.50
N PHE A 19 4.89 8.12 3.98
CA PHE A 19 5.38 6.86 3.40
C PHE A 19 4.86 6.58 1.99
N GLY A 20 3.58 6.88 1.72
CA GLY A 20 2.98 6.66 0.40
C GLY A 20 3.62 7.52 -0.68
N LEU A 21 3.87 8.83 -0.39
CA LEU A 21 4.54 9.71 -1.33
C LEU A 21 5.99 9.30 -1.56
N ALA A 22 6.70 8.92 -0.50
CA ALA A 22 8.09 8.46 -0.61
C ALA A 22 8.19 7.16 -1.44
N ALA A 23 7.31 6.20 -1.22
CA ALA A 23 7.25 4.96 -2.00
C ALA A 23 6.91 5.24 -3.48
N ALA A 24 5.95 6.13 -3.76
CA ALA A 24 5.64 6.56 -5.12
C ALA A 24 6.86 7.18 -5.82
N GLY A 25 7.59 8.05 -5.12
CA GLY A 25 8.83 8.66 -5.63
C GLY A 25 9.92 7.63 -5.91
N MET A 26 10.10 6.64 -5.04
CA MET A 26 11.10 5.58 -5.23
C MET A 26 10.74 4.67 -6.41
N LEU A 27 9.47 4.26 -6.55
CA LEU A 27 9.00 3.49 -7.70
C LEU A 27 9.25 4.24 -9.02
N LEU A 28 8.97 5.54 -9.05
CA LEU A 28 9.25 6.39 -10.22
C LEU A 28 10.75 6.49 -10.52
N ALA A 29 11.59 6.59 -9.49
CA ALA A 29 13.06 6.63 -9.65
C ALA A 29 13.61 5.32 -10.25
N GLU A 30 12.98 4.19 -9.93
CA GLU A 30 13.28 2.87 -10.51
C GLU A 30 12.63 2.66 -11.91
N GLY A 31 12.02 3.69 -12.49
CA GLY A 31 11.48 3.66 -13.85
C GLY A 31 10.04 3.13 -13.95
N ALA A 32 9.36 2.91 -12.84
CA ALA A 32 7.96 2.49 -12.85
C ALA A 32 7.00 3.66 -13.19
N CYS A 33 5.75 3.32 -13.49
CA CYS A 33 4.62 4.23 -13.54
C CYS A 33 3.77 4.10 -12.27
N VAL A 34 3.20 5.20 -11.80
CA VAL A 34 2.46 5.21 -10.53
C VAL A 34 1.09 5.85 -10.70
N VAL A 35 0.06 5.12 -10.26
CA VAL A 35 -1.27 5.67 -9.98
C VAL A 35 -1.32 6.03 -8.51
N MET A 36 -1.58 7.28 -8.21
CA MET A 36 -1.67 7.81 -6.86
C MET A 36 -3.12 8.05 -6.48
N SER A 37 -3.51 7.69 -5.26
CA SER A 37 -4.83 8.03 -4.75
C SER A 37 -4.77 8.91 -3.51
N ALA A 38 -5.75 9.78 -3.38
CA ALA A 38 -6.01 10.58 -2.19
C ALA A 38 -7.48 11.03 -2.14
N ALA A 39 -7.90 11.52 -0.97
CA ALA A 39 -9.29 11.95 -0.76
C ALA A 39 -9.67 13.18 -1.61
N THR A 40 -8.74 14.09 -1.88
CA THR A 40 -9.04 15.34 -2.60
C THR A 40 -8.23 15.52 -3.88
N ARG A 41 -8.82 16.15 -4.89
CA ARG A 41 -8.16 16.48 -6.15
C ARG A 41 -6.92 17.36 -5.92
N HIS A 42 -7.06 18.38 -5.09
CA HIS A 42 -5.97 19.31 -4.78
C HIS A 42 -4.74 18.61 -4.20
N SER A 43 -4.92 17.71 -3.22
CA SER A 43 -3.79 16.99 -2.61
C SER A 43 -3.11 16.04 -3.59
N VAL A 44 -3.85 15.37 -4.43
CA VAL A 44 -3.29 14.46 -5.44
C VAL A 44 -2.53 15.22 -6.53
N ASP A 45 -3.05 16.35 -7.01
CA ASP A 45 -2.40 17.17 -8.04
C ASP A 45 -1.09 17.78 -7.50
N ASN A 46 -1.09 18.28 -6.26
CA ASN A 46 0.12 18.80 -5.62
C ASN A 46 1.18 17.70 -5.44
N ALA A 47 0.80 16.51 -5.05
CA ALA A 47 1.73 15.41 -4.89
C ALA A 47 2.32 14.96 -6.24
N ALA A 48 1.49 14.85 -7.27
CA ALA A 48 1.95 14.52 -8.62
C ALA A 48 2.92 15.58 -9.17
N ALA A 49 2.64 16.87 -8.95
CA ALA A 49 3.54 17.96 -9.32
C ALA A 49 4.89 17.89 -8.61
N ARG A 50 4.90 17.54 -7.31
CA ARG A 50 6.14 17.36 -6.53
C ARG A 50 7.02 16.22 -7.06
N LEU A 51 6.44 15.15 -7.57
CA LEU A 51 7.15 14.03 -8.16
C LEU A 51 7.72 14.34 -9.56
N GLY A 52 7.18 15.34 -10.26
CA GLY A 52 7.77 15.90 -11.47
C GLY A 52 7.83 14.97 -12.68
N GLN A 53 7.05 13.90 -12.73
CA GLN A 53 7.03 12.92 -13.81
C GLN A 53 5.62 12.72 -14.42
N PRO A 54 5.05 13.73 -15.12
CA PRO A 54 3.65 13.70 -15.57
C PRO A 54 3.34 12.59 -16.58
N GLY A 55 4.34 12.12 -17.31
CA GLY A 55 4.20 10.99 -18.24
C GLY A 55 4.00 9.63 -17.55
N ARG A 56 4.51 9.49 -16.32
CA ARG A 56 4.52 8.25 -15.53
C ARG A 56 3.63 8.31 -14.28
N THR A 57 2.97 9.43 -14.03
CA THR A 57 2.16 9.64 -12.83
C THR A 57 0.74 9.99 -13.20
N VAL A 58 -0.22 9.35 -12.55
CA VAL A 58 -1.65 9.68 -12.61
C VAL A 58 -2.20 9.83 -11.20
N GLY A 59 -2.91 10.91 -10.95
CA GLY A 59 -3.56 11.18 -9.68
C GLY A 59 -5.08 11.00 -9.74
N ILE A 60 -5.64 10.20 -8.85
CA ILE A 60 -7.08 9.95 -8.73
C ILE A 60 -7.57 10.38 -7.35
N ALA A 61 -8.53 11.30 -7.34
CA ALA A 61 -9.21 11.72 -6.11
C ALA A 61 -10.42 10.82 -5.86
N ALA A 62 -10.40 10.10 -4.76
CA ALA A 62 -11.55 9.35 -4.27
C ALA A 62 -11.39 9.05 -2.77
N ASP A 63 -12.51 9.03 -2.06
CA ASP A 63 -12.55 8.54 -0.70
C ASP A 63 -12.35 7.02 -0.70
N SER A 64 -11.35 6.52 0.01
CA SER A 64 -11.08 5.08 0.09
C SER A 64 -12.20 4.29 0.79
N ALA A 65 -13.01 4.95 1.60
CA ALA A 65 -14.20 4.34 2.20
C ALA A 65 -15.34 4.12 1.18
N ASP A 66 -15.34 4.84 0.05
CA ASP A 66 -16.31 4.62 -1.03
C ASP A 66 -16.08 3.23 -1.67
N PRO A 67 -17.08 2.32 -1.64
CA PRO A 67 -16.93 1.00 -2.26
C PRO A 67 -16.50 1.03 -3.74
N ALA A 68 -16.85 2.06 -4.49
CA ALA A 68 -16.48 2.22 -5.89
C ALA A 68 -15.07 2.79 -6.12
N ALA A 69 -14.36 3.18 -5.06
CA ALA A 69 -13.02 3.77 -5.18
C ALA A 69 -12.02 2.79 -5.78
N ALA A 70 -12.09 1.52 -5.38
CA ALA A 70 -11.19 0.48 -5.88
C ALA A 70 -11.26 0.34 -7.40
N ASP A 71 -12.46 0.24 -7.96
CA ASP A 71 -12.68 0.13 -9.40
C ASP A 71 -12.15 1.36 -10.15
N ARG A 72 -12.36 2.56 -9.59
CA ARG A 72 -11.85 3.81 -10.18
C ARG A 72 -10.33 3.84 -10.25
N PHE A 73 -9.65 3.40 -9.19
CA PHE A 73 -8.18 3.39 -9.16
C PHE A 73 -7.61 2.38 -10.17
N ILE A 74 -8.18 1.18 -10.23
CA ILE A 74 -7.74 0.13 -11.16
C ILE A 74 -8.04 0.52 -12.59
N THR A 75 -9.25 1.03 -12.88
CA THR A 75 -9.61 1.53 -14.20
C THR A 75 -8.66 2.62 -14.67
N ALA A 76 -8.24 3.53 -13.79
CA ALA A 76 -7.27 4.57 -14.12
C ALA A 76 -5.90 4.00 -14.52
N ALA A 77 -5.42 2.95 -13.82
CA ALA A 77 -4.18 2.26 -14.19
C ALA A 77 -4.29 1.61 -15.58
N LEU A 78 -5.35 0.84 -15.79
CA LEU A 78 -5.57 0.13 -17.05
C LEU A 78 -5.80 1.09 -18.23
N THR A 79 -6.57 2.17 -18.04
CA THR A 79 -6.83 3.15 -19.09
C THR A 79 -5.59 3.95 -19.47
N ARG A 80 -4.78 4.34 -18.46
CA ARG A 80 -3.62 5.21 -18.71
C ARG A 80 -2.38 4.46 -19.15
N PHE A 81 -2.15 3.26 -18.60
CA PHE A 81 -0.90 2.51 -18.77
C PHE A 81 -1.11 1.11 -19.37
N GLY A 82 -2.35 0.64 -19.53
CA GLY A 82 -2.67 -0.65 -20.12
C GLY A 82 -2.46 -1.86 -19.21
N ARG A 83 -1.95 -1.65 -17.97
CA ARG A 83 -1.60 -2.74 -17.04
C ARG A 83 -1.59 -2.27 -15.59
N LEU A 84 -1.58 -3.23 -14.68
CA LEU A 84 -1.28 -3.03 -13.26
C LEU A 84 -0.40 -4.21 -12.80
N ASP A 85 0.79 -3.91 -12.26
CA ASP A 85 1.75 -4.94 -11.81
C ASP A 85 1.77 -5.13 -10.31
N GLY A 86 1.28 -4.15 -9.56
CA GLY A 86 1.18 -4.27 -8.12
C GLY A 86 0.48 -3.10 -7.46
N VAL A 87 0.20 -3.28 -6.18
CA VAL A 87 -0.47 -2.27 -5.36
C VAL A 87 0.23 -2.12 -4.02
N LEU A 88 0.38 -0.88 -3.54
CA LEU A 88 0.80 -0.55 -2.19
C LEU A 88 -0.38 0.09 -1.46
N LEU A 89 -0.96 -0.64 -0.55
CA LEU A 89 -2.18 -0.25 0.15
C LEU A 89 -1.83 0.31 1.52
N SER A 90 -1.97 1.62 1.66
CA SER A 90 -1.83 2.29 2.95
C SER A 90 -3.18 2.34 3.65
N ILE A 91 -3.18 1.99 4.91
CA ILE A 91 -4.37 1.89 5.76
C ILE A 91 -4.62 3.26 6.38
N GLY A 92 -5.90 3.64 6.49
CA GLY A 92 -6.30 4.79 7.27
C GLY A 92 -5.87 4.68 8.74
N GLU A 93 -5.75 5.81 9.41
CA GLU A 93 -5.35 5.83 10.81
C GLU A 93 -6.43 5.24 11.72
N PRO A 94 -6.04 4.43 12.73
CA PRO A 94 -6.98 3.96 13.75
C PRO A 94 -7.49 5.14 14.58
N PRO A 95 -8.65 4.97 15.26
CA PRO A 95 -9.16 6.02 16.12
C PRO A 95 -8.16 6.31 17.24
N THR A 96 -7.96 7.58 17.52
CA THR A 96 -7.04 8.06 18.57
C THR A 96 -7.73 8.09 19.94
N GLY A 97 -6.94 8.01 21.01
CA GLY A 97 -7.40 8.11 22.40
C GLY A 97 -7.51 6.76 23.15
N PRO A 98 -7.92 6.76 24.43
CA PRO A 98 -8.11 5.56 25.22
C PRO A 98 -9.17 4.64 24.61
N LEU A 99 -8.96 3.33 24.65
CA LEU A 99 -9.90 2.35 24.09
C LEU A 99 -11.33 2.52 24.61
N THR A 100 -11.45 2.84 25.91
CA THR A 100 -12.74 3.03 26.59
C THR A 100 -13.46 4.33 26.22
N ALA A 101 -12.78 5.27 25.57
CA ALA A 101 -13.34 6.57 25.18
C ALA A 101 -13.66 6.64 23.67
N VAL A 102 -13.24 5.67 22.88
CA VAL A 102 -13.54 5.62 21.44
C VAL A 102 -14.96 5.11 21.24
N SER A 103 -15.79 5.91 20.59
CA SER A 103 -17.19 5.55 20.31
C SER A 103 -17.29 4.47 19.22
N ASP A 104 -18.41 3.73 19.22
CA ASP A 104 -18.73 2.76 18.17
C ASP A 104 -18.67 3.37 16.76
N GLN A 105 -19.11 4.63 16.62
CA GLN A 105 -19.09 5.31 15.34
C GLN A 105 -17.65 5.56 14.86
N GLN A 106 -16.76 5.96 15.73
CA GLN A 106 -15.33 6.11 15.40
C GLN A 106 -14.69 4.78 15.03
N TRP A 107 -15.06 3.70 15.73
CA TRP A 107 -14.63 2.34 15.37
C TRP A 107 -15.11 1.93 14.00
N ARG A 108 -16.42 2.09 13.70
CA ARG A 108 -16.99 1.75 12.39
C ARG A 108 -16.31 2.55 11.27
N SER A 109 -16.13 3.85 11.46
CA SER A 109 -15.48 4.71 10.47
C SER A 109 -14.03 4.28 10.21
N SER A 110 -13.25 4.02 11.24
CA SER A 110 -11.85 3.55 11.09
C SER A 110 -11.78 2.15 10.48
N PHE A 111 -12.70 1.27 10.82
CA PHE A 111 -12.76 -0.07 10.24
C PHE A 111 -13.12 -0.01 8.76
N GLU A 112 -14.07 0.84 8.38
CA GLU A 112 -14.48 1.04 6.99
C GLU A 112 -13.35 1.64 6.15
N SER A 113 -12.78 2.77 6.59
CA SER A 113 -11.74 3.47 5.84
C SER A 113 -10.37 2.79 5.87
N GLY A 114 -10.06 2.05 6.93
CA GLY A 114 -8.79 1.38 7.12
C GLY A 114 -8.80 -0.08 6.68
N PHE A 115 -9.62 -0.90 7.32
CA PHE A 115 -9.62 -2.35 7.11
C PHE A 115 -10.36 -2.77 5.84
N LEU A 116 -11.66 -2.43 5.76
CA LEU A 116 -12.50 -2.88 4.64
C LEU A 116 -12.07 -2.29 3.31
N SER A 117 -11.67 -1.02 3.28
CA SER A 117 -11.16 -0.39 2.06
C SER A 117 -9.92 -1.12 1.52
N THR A 118 -9.01 -1.53 2.42
CA THR A 118 -7.80 -2.28 2.06
C THR A 118 -8.15 -3.66 1.50
N VAL A 119 -9.04 -4.40 2.17
CA VAL A 119 -9.50 -5.72 1.71
C VAL A 119 -10.23 -5.62 0.37
N ARG A 120 -11.11 -4.61 0.20
CA ARG A 120 -11.79 -4.37 -1.09
C ARG A 120 -10.79 -4.14 -2.20
N LEU A 121 -9.83 -3.25 -1.98
CA LEU A 121 -8.86 -2.88 -3.02
C LEU A 121 -7.94 -4.06 -3.37
N ALA A 122 -7.48 -4.83 -2.39
CA ALA A 122 -6.70 -6.04 -2.65
C ALA A 122 -7.52 -7.05 -3.48
N ARG A 123 -8.77 -7.30 -3.10
CA ARG A 123 -9.67 -8.21 -3.79
C ARG A 123 -10.01 -7.75 -5.22
N THR A 124 -10.19 -6.44 -5.44
CA THR A 124 -10.47 -5.89 -6.77
C THR A 124 -9.22 -5.86 -7.65
N ALA A 125 -8.03 -5.69 -7.08
CA ALA A 125 -6.77 -5.70 -7.81
C ALA A 125 -6.34 -7.12 -8.23
N ALA A 126 -6.54 -8.12 -7.38
CA ALA A 126 -6.05 -9.47 -7.60
C ALA A 126 -6.38 -10.06 -9.00
N PRO A 127 -7.63 -9.97 -9.52
CA PRO A 127 -7.96 -10.53 -10.83
C PRO A 127 -7.27 -9.86 -12.04
N VAL A 128 -6.74 -8.65 -11.87
CA VAL A 128 -6.09 -7.89 -12.96
C VAL A 128 -4.57 -7.89 -12.86
N LEU A 129 -4.01 -8.39 -11.75
CA LEU A 129 -2.57 -8.51 -11.59
C LEU A 129 -2.04 -9.71 -12.42
N PRO A 130 -0.90 -9.56 -13.10
CA PRO A 130 -0.26 -10.67 -13.80
C PRO A 130 0.42 -11.63 -12.82
N ALA A 131 0.78 -12.82 -13.29
CA ALA A 131 1.74 -13.67 -12.59
C ALA A 131 3.05 -12.90 -12.33
N GLY A 132 3.57 -12.97 -11.11
CA GLY A 132 4.68 -12.14 -10.63
C GLY A 132 4.22 -10.77 -10.07
N GLY A 133 2.92 -10.49 -10.08
CA GLY A 133 2.35 -9.29 -9.43
C GLY A 133 2.56 -9.26 -7.92
N ALA A 134 2.40 -8.09 -7.32
CA ALA A 134 2.63 -7.91 -5.89
C ALA A 134 1.59 -7.01 -5.20
N ILE A 135 1.15 -7.43 -4.02
CA ILE A 135 0.31 -6.65 -3.12
C ILE A 135 1.10 -6.37 -1.85
N GLY A 136 1.34 -5.10 -1.56
CA GLY A 136 1.94 -4.63 -0.33
C GLY A 136 0.90 -3.96 0.57
N LEU A 137 0.72 -4.42 1.80
CA LEU A 137 -0.14 -3.78 2.79
C LEU A 137 0.73 -3.01 3.78
N VAL A 138 0.53 -1.70 3.87
CA VAL A 138 1.20 -0.87 4.88
C VAL A 138 0.43 -0.98 6.19
N LEU A 139 1.01 -1.66 7.15
CA LEU A 139 0.42 -1.89 8.46
C LEU A 139 0.90 -0.81 9.43
N SER A 140 0.13 0.26 9.57
CA SER A 140 0.45 1.32 10.53
C SER A 140 0.43 0.79 11.97
N PRO A 141 1.28 1.33 12.87
CA PRO A 141 1.19 1.00 14.29
C PRO A 141 -0.21 1.34 14.81
N GLY A 142 -0.98 0.33 15.23
CA GLY A 142 -2.34 0.58 15.69
C GLY A 142 -3.15 -0.69 15.92
N ARG A 143 -4.39 -0.50 16.36
CA ARG A 143 -5.27 -1.55 16.88
C ARG A 143 -5.79 -2.52 15.80
N LEU A 144 -5.79 -2.12 14.53
CA LEU A 144 -6.25 -2.97 13.42
C LEU A 144 -5.12 -3.78 12.76
N ARG A 145 -3.88 -3.57 13.19
CA ARG A 145 -2.69 -4.19 12.59
C ARG A 145 -2.75 -5.71 12.58
N SER A 146 -3.09 -6.32 13.72
CA SER A 146 -3.12 -7.78 13.84
C SER A 146 -4.15 -8.43 12.92
N GLY A 147 -5.33 -7.80 12.75
CA GLY A 147 -6.33 -8.29 11.81
C GLY A 147 -5.85 -8.24 10.35
N LEU A 148 -5.11 -7.21 9.99
CA LEU A 148 -4.55 -7.10 8.64
C LEU A 148 -3.33 -7.99 8.41
N ALA A 149 -2.58 -8.33 9.44
CA ALA A 149 -1.52 -9.34 9.33
C ALA A 149 -2.11 -10.70 8.94
N VAL A 150 -3.23 -11.08 9.54
CA VAL A 150 -3.97 -12.31 9.13
C VAL A 150 -4.47 -12.21 7.69
N VAL A 151 -4.95 -11.04 7.26
CA VAL A 151 -5.35 -10.83 5.85
C VAL A 151 -4.18 -11.01 4.89
N VAL A 152 -2.96 -10.59 5.28
CA VAL A 152 -1.74 -10.83 4.47
C VAL A 152 -1.51 -12.32 4.25
N GLU A 153 -1.57 -13.11 5.31
CA GLU A 153 -1.36 -14.56 5.24
C GLU A 153 -2.45 -15.24 4.39
N MET A 154 -3.72 -14.94 4.64
CA MET A 154 -4.84 -15.50 3.89
C MET A 154 -4.80 -15.16 2.41
N LEU A 155 -4.53 -13.90 2.05
CA LEU A 155 -4.41 -13.49 0.64
C LEU A 155 -3.18 -14.09 -0.02
N ALA A 156 -2.08 -14.25 0.70
CA ALA A 156 -0.87 -14.86 0.15
C ALA A 156 -1.11 -16.33 -0.22
N GLU A 157 -1.81 -17.09 0.63
CA GLU A 157 -2.20 -18.46 0.38
C GLU A 157 -3.20 -18.57 -0.80
N GLU A 158 -4.22 -17.71 -0.81
CA GLU A 158 -5.25 -17.71 -1.87
C GLU A 158 -4.68 -17.35 -3.25
N LEU A 159 -3.72 -16.42 -3.31
CA LEU A 159 -3.19 -15.89 -4.56
C LEU A 159 -1.89 -16.56 -5.03
N GLU A 160 -1.30 -17.45 -4.22
CA GLU A 160 -0.10 -18.21 -4.59
C GLU A 160 -0.28 -18.99 -5.91
N PRO A 161 -1.41 -19.69 -6.16
CA PRO A 161 -1.60 -20.41 -7.42
C PRO A 161 -1.63 -19.52 -8.66
N GLN A 162 -1.89 -18.23 -8.49
CA GLN A 162 -1.86 -17.21 -9.56
C GLN A 162 -0.48 -16.57 -9.72
N GLY A 163 0.47 -16.93 -8.86
CA GLY A 163 1.81 -16.34 -8.82
C GLY A 163 1.84 -14.91 -8.32
N ILE A 164 0.84 -14.47 -7.55
CA ILE A 164 0.76 -13.11 -6.97
C ILE A 164 1.27 -13.17 -5.52
N ARG A 165 2.18 -12.27 -5.17
CA ARG A 165 2.76 -12.18 -3.82
C ARG A 165 2.02 -11.16 -2.98
N VAL A 166 1.81 -11.47 -1.70
CA VAL A 166 1.19 -10.56 -0.75
C VAL A 166 2.08 -10.44 0.48
N ASN A 167 2.46 -9.22 0.86
CA ASN A 167 3.27 -8.97 2.05
C ASN A 167 2.78 -7.75 2.82
N GLY A 168 2.91 -7.80 4.14
CA GLY A 168 2.70 -6.68 5.04
C GLY A 168 4.00 -5.92 5.31
N ILE A 169 3.93 -4.60 5.42
CA ILE A 169 5.07 -3.74 5.77
C ILE A 169 4.66 -2.87 6.95
N ILE A 170 5.32 -3.06 8.09
CA ILE A 170 5.13 -2.24 9.28
C ILE A 170 6.17 -1.12 9.26
N SER A 171 5.69 0.13 9.24
CA SER A 171 6.55 1.26 9.58
C SER A 171 6.72 1.30 11.09
N GLY A 172 7.85 0.84 11.59
CA GLY A 172 8.23 0.99 12.97
C GLY A 172 8.58 2.44 13.32
N ARG A 173 9.48 2.64 14.26
CA ARG A 173 10.05 3.97 14.58
C ARG A 173 11.07 4.44 13.54
N CYS A 174 10.84 4.12 12.27
CA CYS A 174 11.72 4.56 11.19
C CYS A 174 11.58 6.07 11.03
N ASP A 175 12.57 6.83 11.42
CA ASP A 175 12.58 8.29 11.33
C ASP A 175 12.66 8.80 9.89
N THR A 176 12.84 7.92 8.91
CA THR A 176 12.97 8.31 7.52
C THR A 176 11.97 7.58 6.61
N SER A 177 11.17 8.37 5.91
CA SER A 177 10.31 7.87 4.83
C SER A 177 11.09 7.18 3.71
N ASP A 178 12.38 7.49 3.57
CA ASP A 178 13.27 6.88 2.57
C ASP A 178 13.54 5.39 2.86
N GLY A 179 13.85 5.02 4.09
CA GLY A 179 14.04 3.62 4.48
C GLY A 179 12.80 2.77 4.23
N PHE A 180 11.62 3.31 4.57
CA PHE A 180 10.35 2.67 4.26
C PHE A 180 10.15 2.53 2.74
N ALA A 181 10.39 3.59 1.96
CA ALA A 181 10.22 3.60 0.52
C ALA A 181 11.09 2.55 -0.18
N ARG A 182 12.36 2.41 0.23
CA ARG A 182 13.27 1.37 -0.27
C ARG A 182 12.74 -0.03 -0.01
N ALA A 183 12.30 -0.30 1.21
CA ALA A 183 11.77 -1.61 1.58
C ALA A 183 10.45 -1.92 0.85
N ALA A 184 9.53 -0.96 0.77
CA ALA A 184 8.27 -1.12 0.04
C ALA A 184 8.51 -1.37 -1.45
N THR A 185 9.42 -0.62 -2.07
CA THR A 185 9.80 -0.80 -3.48
C THR A 185 10.44 -2.17 -3.73
N PHE A 186 11.33 -2.63 -2.84
CA PHE A 186 11.89 -3.99 -2.91
C PHE A 186 10.80 -5.06 -2.80
N VAL A 187 9.92 -4.98 -1.80
CA VAL A 187 8.84 -5.97 -1.58
C VAL A 187 7.89 -6.05 -2.79
N LEU A 188 7.62 -4.94 -3.45
CA LEU A 188 6.79 -4.90 -4.67
C LEU A 188 7.53 -5.41 -5.91
N SER A 189 8.85 -5.40 -5.90
CA SER A 189 9.66 -5.73 -7.08
C SER A 189 9.78 -7.23 -7.33
N PRO A 190 10.10 -7.65 -8.58
CA PRO A 190 10.48 -9.03 -8.88
C PRO A 190 11.68 -9.55 -8.09
N ALA A 191 12.56 -8.68 -7.58
CA ALA A 191 13.69 -9.07 -6.75
C ALA A 191 13.26 -9.73 -5.43
N ALA A 192 12.02 -9.49 -4.98
CA ALA A 192 11.41 -10.10 -3.79
C ALA A 192 10.57 -11.35 -4.12
N SER A 193 10.86 -12.06 -5.23
CA SER A 193 10.06 -13.20 -5.70
C SER A 193 9.91 -14.35 -4.70
N TYR A 194 10.81 -14.45 -3.73
CA TYR A 194 10.77 -15.48 -2.68
C TYR A 194 10.02 -15.05 -1.41
N PHE A 195 9.47 -13.83 -1.39
CA PHE A 195 8.74 -13.31 -0.24
C PHE A 195 7.25 -13.23 -0.53
N THR A 196 6.46 -14.03 0.16
CA THR A 196 4.98 -13.92 0.21
C THR A 196 4.48 -14.36 1.58
N GLY A 197 3.36 -13.82 2.06
CA GLY A 197 2.79 -14.13 3.37
C GLY A 197 3.54 -13.54 4.56
N ASN A 198 4.52 -12.66 4.34
CA ASN A 198 5.35 -12.13 5.42
C ASN A 198 4.89 -10.75 5.87
N VAL A 199 5.08 -10.47 7.16
CA VAL A 199 4.95 -9.14 7.72
C VAL A 199 6.34 -8.65 8.14
N ILE A 200 6.85 -7.65 7.43
CA ILE A 200 8.20 -7.12 7.57
C ILE A 200 8.15 -5.81 8.34
N THR A 201 8.91 -5.71 9.43
CA THR A 201 9.01 -4.47 10.22
C THR A 201 10.23 -3.66 9.77
N ILE A 202 10.01 -2.40 9.44
CA ILE A 202 11.05 -1.44 9.13
C ILE A 202 11.24 -0.54 10.36
N ASP A 203 12.25 -0.82 11.16
CA ASP A 203 12.51 -0.17 12.46
C ASP A 203 13.74 0.75 12.46
N GLY A 204 14.37 0.91 11.30
CA GLY A 204 15.59 1.72 11.19
C GLY A 204 16.85 1.05 11.77
N GLY A 205 16.77 -0.24 12.10
CA GLY A 205 17.88 -1.00 12.72
C GLY A 205 17.95 -0.85 14.25
N ASP A 206 16.88 -0.36 14.91
CA ASP A 206 16.84 -0.16 16.38
C ASP A 206 16.81 -1.49 17.16
N GLY A 207 16.64 -2.62 16.44
CA GLY A 207 16.75 -3.98 16.99
C GLY A 207 15.79 -4.32 18.13
N ARG A 208 14.96 -3.38 18.55
CA ARG A 208 13.91 -3.57 19.54
C ARG A 208 12.70 -4.17 18.86
N GLY A 209 12.82 -5.44 18.49
CA GLY A 209 11.78 -6.18 17.81
C GLY A 209 10.41 -5.99 18.48
N HIS A 210 9.48 -5.39 17.77
CA HIS A 210 8.09 -5.25 18.19
C HIS A 210 7.33 -6.58 18.01
N LEU A 211 7.95 -7.71 18.37
CA LEU A 211 7.27 -8.99 18.53
C LEU A 211 6.40 -9.02 19.79
N ALA A 212 6.49 -8.01 20.64
CA ALA A 212 5.60 -7.86 21.78
C ALA A 212 4.20 -7.43 21.31
N GLY A 213 3.36 -8.39 20.93
CA GLY A 213 1.95 -8.15 20.62
C GLY A 213 1.37 -8.85 19.39
N VAL A 214 2.01 -9.91 18.92
CA VAL A 214 1.44 -10.77 17.84
C VAL A 214 0.90 -12.10 18.41
N PHE A 215 0.89 -12.23 19.76
CA PHE A 215 0.27 -13.36 20.46
C PHE A 215 -0.73 -12.85 21.49
#